data_2870c69fb038065c7f91332cd077013a
#
_entry.id   2870c69fb038065c7f91332cd077013a
#
_cell.length_a   1.000
_cell.length_b   1.000
_cell.length_c   1.000
_cell.angle_alpha   90.00
_cell.angle_beta   90.00
_cell.angle_gamma   90.00
#
_symmetry.space_group_name_H-M   'P 1'
#
loop_
_entity.id
_entity.type
_entity.pdbx_description
1 polymer ?
#
loop_
_entity_poly.entity_id
_entity_poly.type
_entity_poly.pdbx_seq_one_letter_code
_entity_poly.pdbx_strand_id
1 'polypeptide(L)'
;YGSEINGLISSILQFISYFNLVEAGLSSAAVYSLYKPIAEKDYNRINRIVVAAKHFYVKSGFIFVGLVVILAICYPFITDSTVLDQTSIFVLVLVLGVNGSLEFFTLAKYRALLTADQRTYVISLASIVYTVLNTIIVVALSIMHINIVLLRIIALLSIFVRTLILYVYVKTNYHFICYDVEPDYGAMDK
;
A
#
# COMPACT_ATOMS: atom_id res chain seq x y z
N TYR A 1 2.74 11.92 -22.65
CA TYR A 1 3.39 12.91 -21.80
C TYR A 1 4.88 13.10 -22.07
N GLY A 2 5.47 12.31 -22.96
CA GLY A 2 6.88 12.40 -23.32
C GLY A 2 7.82 11.61 -22.39
N SER A 3 9.09 11.52 -22.81
CA SER A 3 10.11 10.73 -22.10
C SER A 3 10.53 11.38 -20.78
N GLU A 4 10.56 12.71 -20.72
CA GLU A 4 10.97 13.45 -19.52
C GLU A 4 10.01 13.20 -18.35
N ILE A 5 8.69 13.36 -18.55
CA ILE A 5 7.69 13.12 -17.50
C ILE A 5 7.69 11.65 -17.06
N ASN A 6 7.82 10.71 -18.00
CA ASN A 6 7.90 9.28 -17.65
C ASN A 6 9.17 8.95 -16.86
N GLY A 7 10.31 9.56 -17.23
CA GLY A 7 11.55 9.43 -16.47
C GLY A 7 11.42 9.96 -15.05
N LEU A 8 10.81 11.12 -14.88
CA LEU A 8 10.56 11.74 -13.58
C LEU A 8 9.66 10.87 -12.70
N ILE A 9 8.54 10.38 -13.23
CA ILE A 9 7.65 9.45 -12.53
C ILE A 9 8.39 8.16 -12.11
N SER A 10 9.18 7.58 -13.01
CA SER A 10 9.93 6.36 -12.72
C SER A 10 10.97 6.58 -11.63
N SER A 11 11.65 7.71 -11.63
CA SER A 11 12.61 8.10 -10.59
C SER A 11 11.91 8.27 -9.23
N ILE A 12 10.78 8.98 -9.16
CA ILE A 12 9.99 9.14 -7.93
C ILE A 12 9.53 7.76 -7.41
N LEU A 13 9.00 6.90 -8.28
CA LEU A 13 8.55 5.56 -7.90
C LEU A 13 9.71 4.69 -7.38
N GLN A 14 10.92 4.87 -7.91
CA GLN A 14 12.11 4.19 -7.41
C GLN A 14 12.44 4.60 -5.97
N PHE A 15 12.41 5.90 -5.64
CA PHE A 15 12.58 6.36 -4.26
C PHE A 15 11.51 5.82 -3.34
N ILE A 16 10.24 5.85 -3.77
CA ILE A 16 9.11 5.30 -3.02
C ILE A 16 9.29 3.79 -2.78
N SER A 17 9.83 3.05 -3.75
CA SER A 17 10.08 1.63 -3.59
C SER A 17 11.11 1.31 -2.50
N TYR A 18 12.12 2.17 -2.31
CA TYR A 18 13.05 2.03 -1.19
C TYR A 18 12.36 2.25 0.17
N PHE A 19 11.37 3.12 0.24
CA PHE A 19 10.62 3.33 1.49
C PHE A 19 9.80 2.09 1.89
N ASN A 20 9.40 1.25 0.94
CA ASN A 20 8.71 0.00 1.21
C ASN A 20 9.59 -1.02 1.99
N LEU A 21 10.91 -0.83 2.01
CA LEU A 21 11.82 -1.65 2.83
C LEU A 21 11.52 -1.51 4.34
N VAL A 22 10.91 -0.40 4.76
CA VAL A 22 10.45 -0.22 6.16
C VAL A 22 9.43 -1.30 6.56
N GLU A 23 8.67 -1.84 5.60
CA GLU A 23 7.67 -2.89 5.86
C GLU A 23 8.26 -4.31 5.86
N ALA A 24 9.34 -4.56 5.11
CA ALA A 24 9.77 -5.91 4.75
C ALA A 24 9.99 -6.84 5.97
N GLY A 25 10.60 -6.36 7.04
CA GLY A 25 10.84 -7.12 8.26
C GLY A 25 9.56 -7.41 9.05
N LEU A 26 8.69 -6.41 9.17
CA LEU A 26 7.45 -6.49 9.95
C LEU A 26 6.43 -7.42 9.31
N SER A 27 6.32 -7.41 7.98
CA SER A 27 5.39 -8.26 7.25
C SER A 27 5.71 -9.74 7.45
N SER A 28 6.98 -10.13 7.38
CA SER A 28 7.40 -11.51 7.60
C SER A 28 7.18 -11.98 9.03
N ALA A 29 7.46 -11.15 10.03
CA ALA A 29 7.23 -11.46 11.44
C ALA A 29 5.74 -11.69 11.73
N ALA A 30 4.86 -10.82 11.21
CA ALA A 30 3.42 -10.98 11.37
C ALA A 30 2.90 -12.28 10.73
N VAL A 31 3.35 -12.60 9.52
CA VAL A 31 2.97 -13.84 8.81
C VAL A 31 3.43 -15.06 9.58
N TYR A 32 4.70 -15.08 10.03
CA TYR A 32 5.27 -16.20 10.76
C TYR A 32 4.52 -16.47 12.08
N SER A 33 4.19 -15.43 12.83
CA SER A 33 3.46 -15.51 14.10
C SER A 33 2.05 -16.09 13.95
N LEU A 34 1.44 -15.95 12.75
CA LEU A 34 0.09 -16.46 12.48
C LEU A 34 0.06 -17.94 12.08
N TYR A 35 1.15 -18.56 11.61
CA TYR A 35 1.11 -19.95 11.14
C TYR A 35 0.61 -20.93 12.18
N LYS A 36 1.18 -20.90 13.39
CA LYS A 36 0.80 -21.84 14.46
C LYS A 36 -0.65 -21.64 14.92
N PRO A 37 -1.11 -20.42 15.27
CA PRO A 37 -2.49 -20.18 15.64
C PRO A 37 -3.51 -20.57 14.56
N ILE A 38 -3.19 -20.39 13.30
CA ILE A 38 -4.07 -20.79 12.18
C ILE A 38 -4.17 -22.32 12.13
N ALA A 39 -3.05 -23.03 12.23
CA ALA A 39 -3.04 -24.51 12.24
C ALA A 39 -3.81 -25.08 13.42
N GLU A 40 -3.71 -24.46 14.61
CA GLU A 40 -4.39 -24.84 15.85
C GLU A 40 -5.84 -24.33 15.92
N LYS A 41 -6.30 -23.50 14.98
CA LYS A 41 -7.60 -22.80 14.97
C LYS A 41 -7.85 -21.96 16.23
N ASP A 42 -6.79 -21.41 16.81
CA ASP A 42 -6.87 -20.51 17.96
C ASP A 42 -7.27 -19.10 17.49
N TYR A 43 -8.58 -18.89 17.32
CA TYR A 43 -9.16 -17.65 16.82
C TYR A 43 -8.85 -16.45 17.71
N ASN A 44 -8.76 -16.65 19.03
CA ASN A 44 -8.44 -15.57 19.95
C ASN A 44 -7.01 -15.06 19.70
N ARG A 45 -6.06 -15.97 19.61
CA ARG A 45 -4.67 -15.62 19.34
C ARG A 45 -4.47 -15.04 17.95
N ILE A 46 -5.17 -15.56 16.92
CA ILE A 46 -5.18 -14.97 15.57
C ILE A 46 -5.61 -13.50 15.64
N ASN A 47 -6.72 -13.20 16.32
CA ASN A 47 -7.24 -11.83 16.44
C ASN A 47 -6.24 -10.90 17.12
N ARG A 48 -5.63 -11.33 18.23
CA ARG A 48 -4.63 -10.55 18.98
C ARG A 48 -3.39 -10.22 18.12
N ILE A 49 -2.91 -11.18 17.32
CA ILE A 49 -1.76 -10.98 16.41
C ILE A 49 -2.17 -10.07 15.25
N VAL A 50 -3.35 -10.24 14.65
CA VAL A 50 -3.83 -9.38 13.56
C VAL A 50 -4.00 -7.94 14.03
N VAL A 51 -4.46 -7.70 15.27
CA VAL A 51 -4.56 -6.35 15.85
C VAL A 51 -3.17 -5.77 16.11
N ALA A 52 -2.22 -6.55 16.64
CA ALA A 52 -0.85 -6.12 16.82
C ALA A 52 -0.20 -5.74 15.48
N ALA A 53 -0.34 -6.59 14.46
CA ALA A 53 0.14 -6.32 13.11
C ALA A 53 -0.48 -5.02 12.53
N LYS A 54 -1.79 -4.82 12.70
CA LYS A 54 -2.46 -3.58 12.27
C LYS A 54 -1.81 -2.34 12.90
N HIS A 55 -1.50 -2.35 14.20
CA HIS A 55 -0.86 -1.22 14.87
C HIS A 55 0.55 -0.95 14.31
N PHE A 56 1.33 -2.00 14.07
CA PHE A 56 2.64 -1.84 13.45
C PHE A 56 2.55 -1.28 12.03
N TYR A 57 1.63 -1.77 11.20
CA TYR A 57 1.44 -1.26 9.85
C TYR A 57 1.00 0.21 9.84
N VAL A 58 0.10 0.59 10.75
CA VAL A 58 -0.31 2.00 10.89
C VAL A 58 0.89 2.87 11.28
N LYS A 59 1.71 2.43 12.24
CA LYS A 59 2.93 3.15 12.64
C LYS A 59 3.92 3.28 11.48
N SER A 60 4.18 2.18 10.75
CA SER A 60 5.04 2.19 9.56
C SER A 60 4.46 3.08 8.46
N GLY A 61 3.14 3.11 8.30
CA GLY A 61 2.46 4.00 7.36
C GLY A 61 2.70 5.49 7.67
N PHE A 62 2.69 5.88 8.94
CA PHE A 62 3.02 7.26 9.33
C PHE A 62 4.49 7.60 9.07
N ILE A 63 5.42 6.67 9.33
CA ILE A 63 6.84 6.84 8.99
C ILE A 63 6.99 7.01 7.47
N PHE A 64 6.33 6.16 6.69
CA PHE A 64 6.32 6.23 5.24
C PHE A 64 5.79 7.58 4.73
N VAL A 65 4.67 8.07 5.28
CA VAL A 65 4.13 9.40 4.94
C VAL A 65 5.15 10.50 5.25
N GLY A 66 5.84 10.43 6.39
CA GLY A 66 6.89 11.37 6.74
C GLY A 66 8.03 11.39 5.71
N LEU A 67 8.49 10.20 5.27
CA LEU A 67 9.52 10.07 4.23
C LEU A 67 9.05 10.62 2.87
N VAL A 68 7.78 10.38 2.51
CA VAL A 68 7.18 10.93 1.28
C VAL A 68 7.11 12.46 1.34
N VAL A 69 6.74 13.05 2.47
CA VAL A 69 6.70 14.50 2.63
C VAL A 69 8.09 15.11 2.51
N ILE A 70 9.11 14.50 3.14
CA ILE A 70 10.50 14.94 3.00
C ILE A 70 10.94 14.86 1.54
N LEU A 71 10.65 13.74 0.86
CA LEU A 71 10.95 13.59 -0.56
C LEU A 71 10.25 14.66 -1.40
N ALA A 72 8.97 14.92 -1.14
CA ALA A 72 8.19 15.93 -1.89
C ALA A 72 8.77 17.33 -1.75
N ILE A 73 9.31 17.69 -0.57
CA ILE A 73 9.96 18.98 -0.36
C ILE A 73 11.32 19.03 -1.05
N CYS A 74 12.13 17.97 -0.95
CA CYS A 74 13.50 17.98 -1.47
C CYS A 74 13.58 17.75 -2.99
N TYR A 75 12.70 16.92 -3.55
CA TYR A 75 12.79 16.44 -4.93
C TYR A 75 12.73 17.57 -5.98
N PRO A 76 11.86 18.61 -5.86
CA PRO A 76 11.82 19.73 -6.79
C PRO A 76 13.12 20.57 -6.86
N PHE A 77 13.95 20.54 -5.80
CA PHE A 77 15.23 21.23 -5.77
C PHE A 77 16.38 20.43 -6.37
N ILE A 78 16.20 19.11 -6.50
CA ILE A 78 17.23 18.20 -7.05
C ILE A 78 17.02 18.02 -8.56
N THR A 79 15.79 18.21 -9.03
CA THR A 79 15.40 17.91 -10.42
C THR A 79 15.12 19.19 -11.18
N ASP A 80 15.92 19.45 -12.23
CA ASP A 80 15.65 20.49 -13.21
C ASP A 80 14.73 19.91 -14.30
N SER A 81 13.44 20.22 -14.26
CA SER A 81 12.48 19.84 -15.30
C SER A 81 12.12 21.04 -16.17
N THR A 82 12.12 20.84 -17.48
CA THR A 82 11.69 21.85 -18.46
C THR A 82 10.18 21.81 -18.73
N VAL A 83 9.51 20.73 -18.32
CA VAL A 83 8.10 20.45 -18.66
C VAL A 83 7.15 20.68 -17.49
N LEU A 84 7.62 20.49 -16.24
CA LEU A 84 6.81 20.65 -15.03
C LEU A 84 7.43 21.70 -14.11
N ASP A 85 6.58 22.58 -13.59
CA ASP A 85 6.96 23.51 -12.55
C ASP A 85 7.17 22.80 -11.18
N GLN A 86 7.93 23.43 -10.30
CA GLN A 86 8.27 22.86 -8.99
C GLN A 86 7.05 22.45 -8.17
N THR A 87 5.95 23.23 -8.27
CA THR A 87 4.70 22.92 -7.57
C THR A 87 4.06 21.64 -8.10
N SER A 88 4.04 21.45 -9.42
CA SER A 88 3.52 20.22 -10.05
C SER A 88 4.36 19.00 -9.68
N ILE A 89 5.68 19.13 -9.61
CA ILE A 89 6.58 18.06 -9.16
C ILE A 89 6.30 17.71 -7.69
N PHE A 90 6.20 18.71 -6.82
CA PHE A 90 5.84 18.51 -5.41
C PHE A 90 4.53 17.73 -5.25
N VAL A 91 3.47 18.17 -5.93
CA VAL A 91 2.16 17.51 -5.88
C VAL A 91 2.23 16.11 -6.47
N LEU A 92 2.98 15.90 -7.54
CA LEU A 92 3.16 14.58 -8.17
C LEU A 92 3.83 13.59 -7.21
N VAL A 93 4.88 14.01 -6.49
CA VAL A 93 5.54 13.18 -5.48
C VAL A 93 4.56 12.80 -4.36
N LEU A 94 3.77 13.77 -3.86
CA LEU A 94 2.76 13.50 -2.84
C LEU A 94 1.72 12.50 -3.33
N VAL A 95 1.18 12.68 -4.53
CA VAL A 95 0.14 11.80 -5.10
C VAL A 95 0.66 10.37 -5.28
N LEU A 96 1.87 10.21 -5.80
CA LEU A 96 2.50 8.89 -5.96
C LEU A 96 2.81 8.26 -4.60
N GLY A 97 3.26 9.04 -3.62
CA GLY A 97 3.54 8.58 -2.27
C GLY A 97 2.28 8.21 -1.49
N VAL A 98 1.18 8.96 -1.65
CA VAL A 98 -0.12 8.61 -1.04
C VAL A 98 -0.60 7.25 -1.52
N ASN A 99 -0.41 6.91 -2.79
CA ASN A 99 -0.74 5.58 -3.30
C ASN A 99 -0.01 4.46 -2.52
N GLY A 100 1.30 4.62 -2.28
CA GLY A 100 2.07 3.68 -1.45
C GLY A 100 1.60 3.65 0.01
N SER A 101 1.36 4.80 0.62
CA SER A 101 0.94 4.88 2.03
C SER A 101 -0.43 4.26 2.27
N LEU A 102 -1.37 4.37 1.34
CA LEU A 102 -2.69 3.74 1.44
C LEU A 102 -2.61 2.22 1.57
N GLU A 103 -1.58 1.57 1.00
CA GLU A 103 -1.36 0.14 1.19
C GLU A 103 -1.14 -0.23 2.66
N PHE A 104 -0.36 0.54 3.41
CA PHE A 104 -0.11 0.31 4.84
C PHE A 104 -1.38 0.41 5.68
N PHE A 105 -2.21 1.41 5.42
CA PHE A 105 -3.42 1.65 6.22
C PHE A 105 -4.57 0.70 5.88
N THR A 106 -4.64 0.22 4.64
CA THR A 106 -5.81 -0.52 4.15
C THR A 106 -5.56 -2.00 3.95
N LEU A 107 -4.45 -2.38 3.32
CA LEU A 107 -4.22 -3.72 2.78
C LEU A 107 -3.32 -4.60 3.66
N ALA A 108 -2.36 -4.02 4.38
CA ALA A 108 -1.29 -4.77 5.01
C ALA A 108 -1.79 -5.82 6.01
N LYS A 109 -2.80 -5.49 6.84
CA LYS A 109 -3.42 -6.42 7.79
C LYS A 109 -4.06 -7.64 7.12
N TYR A 110 -4.69 -7.44 5.94
CA TYR A 110 -5.31 -8.54 5.19
C TYR A 110 -4.25 -9.39 4.50
N ARG A 111 -3.19 -8.75 4.00
CA ARG A 111 -2.06 -9.42 3.37
C ARG A 111 -1.41 -10.41 4.34
N ALA A 112 -1.09 -9.99 5.57
CA ALA A 112 -0.47 -10.85 6.57
C ALA A 112 -1.33 -12.10 6.86
N LEU A 113 -2.63 -11.92 7.09
CA LEU A 113 -3.57 -13.01 7.35
C LEU A 113 -3.68 -13.98 6.18
N LEU A 114 -3.93 -13.47 4.96
CA LEU A 114 -4.12 -14.28 3.77
C LEU A 114 -2.83 -15.01 3.35
N THR A 115 -1.67 -14.40 3.57
CA THR A 115 -0.39 -15.05 3.33
C THR A 115 -0.15 -16.19 4.31
N ALA A 116 -0.43 -15.99 5.59
CA ALA A 116 -0.29 -17.01 6.61
C ALA A 116 -1.26 -18.20 6.40
N ASP A 117 -2.48 -17.94 5.90
CA ASP A 117 -3.46 -18.96 5.54
C ASP A 117 -3.27 -19.55 4.13
N GLN A 118 -2.12 -19.29 3.49
CA GLN A 118 -1.76 -19.77 2.14
C GLN A 118 -2.75 -19.35 1.03
N ARG A 119 -3.48 -18.25 1.23
CA ARG A 119 -4.46 -17.71 0.28
C ARG A 119 -3.92 -16.49 -0.49
N THR A 120 -2.63 -16.49 -0.80
CA THR A 120 -1.96 -15.42 -1.56
C THR A 120 -2.57 -15.18 -2.94
N TYR A 121 -3.22 -16.20 -3.52
CA TYR A 121 -3.92 -16.06 -4.79
C TYR A 121 -4.99 -14.96 -4.78
N VAL A 122 -5.66 -14.74 -3.63
CA VAL A 122 -6.67 -13.68 -3.47
C VAL A 122 -6.02 -12.30 -3.59
N ILE A 123 -4.84 -12.14 -2.97
CA ILE A 123 -4.05 -10.90 -3.04
C ILE A 123 -3.63 -10.64 -4.49
N SER A 124 -3.18 -11.69 -5.19
CA SER A 124 -2.76 -11.61 -6.58
C SER A 124 -3.93 -11.24 -7.50
N LEU A 125 -5.10 -11.87 -7.33
CA LEU A 125 -6.30 -11.54 -8.11
C LEU A 125 -6.74 -10.09 -7.88
N ALA A 126 -6.80 -9.65 -6.61
CA ALA A 126 -7.14 -8.27 -6.29
C ALA A 126 -6.13 -7.28 -6.91
N SER A 127 -4.84 -7.65 -6.94
CA SER A 127 -3.79 -6.84 -7.58
C SER A 127 -3.93 -6.79 -9.10
N ILE A 128 -4.30 -7.90 -9.75
CA ILE A 128 -4.54 -7.94 -11.19
C ILE A 128 -5.72 -7.02 -11.55
N VAL A 129 -6.84 -7.14 -10.83
CA VAL A 129 -8.02 -6.27 -11.05
C VAL A 129 -7.65 -4.80 -10.87
N TYR A 130 -6.94 -4.47 -9.79
CA TYR A 130 -6.43 -3.12 -9.56
C TYR A 130 -5.56 -2.62 -10.72
N THR A 131 -4.58 -3.42 -11.15
CA THR A 131 -3.64 -3.02 -12.21
C THR A 131 -4.37 -2.80 -13.53
N VAL A 132 -5.28 -3.69 -13.91
CA VAL A 132 -6.08 -3.55 -15.13
C VAL A 132 -6.93 -2.28 -15.08
N LEU A 133 -7.67 -2.05 -13.99
CA LEU A 133 -8.50 -0.86 -13.82
C LEU A 133 -7.63 0.43 -13.84
N ASN A 134 -6.53 0.44 -13.11
CA ASN A 134 -5.61 1.57 -13.10
C ASN A 134 -5.06 1.86 -14.50
N THR A 135 -4.69 0.81 -15.26
CA THR A 135 -4.20 0.97 -16.64
C THR A 135 -5.29 1.55 -17.55
N ILE A 136 -6.51 1.04 -17.47
CA ILE A 136 -7.65 1.56 -18.25
C ILE A 136 -7.88 3.04 -17.94
N ILE A 137 -7.91 3.42 -16.66
CA ILE A 137 -8.10 4.81 -16.23
C ILE A 137 -6.95 5.69 -16.78
N VAL A 138 -5.69 5.27 -16.61
CA VAL A 138 -4.53 6.03 -17.06
C VAL A 138 -4.54 6.21 -18.58
N VAL A 139 -4.81 5.16 -19.35
CA VAL A 139 -4.89 5.23 -20.81
C VAL A 139 -6.03 6.14 -21.27
N ALA A 140 -7.23 5.95 -20.73
CA ALA A 140 -8.39 6.75 -21.11
C ALA A 140 -8.16 8.26 -20.84
N LEU A 141 -7.66 8.61 -19.65
CA LEU A 141 -7.38 9.99 -19.28
C LEU A 141 -6.19 10.58 -20.06
N SER A 142 -5.21 9.75 -20.43
CA SER A 142 -4.09 10.17 -21.27
C SER A 142 -4.53 10.54 -22.69
N ILE A 143 -5.44 9.76 -23.28
CA ILE A 143 -6.03 10.06 -24.61
C ILE A 143 -6.82 11.38 -24.56
N MET A 144 -7.43 11.70 -23.44
CA MET A 144 -8.15 12.96 -23.23
C MET A 144 -7.21 14.16 -22.99
N HIS A 145 -5.89 13.96 -23.04
CA HIS A 145 -4.87 15.00 -22.78
C HIS A 145 -5.00 15.69 -21.41
N ILE A 146 -5.52 15.00 -20.40
CA ILE A 146 -5.65 15.54 -19.05
C ILE A 146 -4.26 15.74 -18.43
N ASN A 147 -4.09 16.81 -17.62
CA ASN A 147 -2.85 17.08 -16.88
C ASN A 147 -2.40 15.85 -16.08
N ILE A 148 -1.11 15.53 -16.13
CA ILE A 148 -0.55 14.32 -15.51
C ILE A 148 -0.81 14.24 -14.01
N VAL A 149 -0.83 15.36 -13.29
CA VAL A 149 -1.09 15.40 -11.85
C VAL A 149 -2.54 14.99 -11.57
N LEU A 150 -3.50 15.60 -12.31
CA LEU A 150 -4.92 15.28 -12.18
C LEU A 150 -5.21 13.82 -12.56
N LEU A 151 -4.57 13.33 -13.63
CA LEU A 151 -4.64 11.92 -14.04
C LEU A 151 -4.21 10.99 -12.89
N ARG A 152 -3.09 11.29 -12.23
CA ARG A 152 -2.60 10.47 -11.12
C ARG A 152 -3.50 10.53 -9.89
N ILE A 153 -4.11 11.68 -9.60
CA ILE A 153 -5.10 11.82 -8.52
C ILE A 153 -6.33 10.93 -8.80
N ILE A 154 -6.85 10.95 -10.01
CA ILE A 154 -8.00 10.11 -10.39
C ILE A 154 -7.62 8.63 -10.33
N ALA A 155 -6.44 8.26 -10.80
CA ALA A 155 -5.94 6.89 -10.77
C ALA A 155 -5.81 6.32 -9.33
N LEU A 156 -5.61 7.18 -8.31
CA LEU A 156 -5.63 6.74 -6.90
C LEU A 156 -6.93 6.05 -6.50
N LEU A 157 -8.06 6.40 -7.13
CA LEU A 157 -9.36 5.79 -6.80
C LEU A 157 -9.37 4.27 -7.05
N SER A 158 -8.52 3.77 -7.94
CA SER A 158 -8.43 2.34 -8.23
C SER A 158 -7.97 1.49 -7.05
N ILE A 159 -7.23 2.07 -6.08
CA ILE A 159 -6.77 1.33 -4.89
C ILE A 159 -7.94 0.91 -3.98
N PHE A 160 -9.02 1.70 -3.97
CA PHE A 160 -10.21 1.35 -3.18
C PHE A 160 -10.87 0.07 -3.68
N VAL A 161 -10.80 -0.22 -4.98
CA VAL A 161 -11.31 -1.47 -5.55
C VAL A 161 -10.54 -2.66 -5.01
N ARG A 162 -9.20 -2.58 -5.00
CA ARG A 162 -8.33 -3.61 -4.41
C ARG A 162 -8.64 -3.83 -2.93
N THR A 163 -8.77 -2.74 -2.18
CA THR A 163 -9.11 -2.77 -0.75
C THR A 163 -10.48 -3.40 -0.52
N LEU A 164 -11.48 -3.04 -1.34
CA LEU A 164 -12.82 -3.58 -1.24
C LEU A 164 -12.86 -5.08 -1.50
N ILE A 165 -12.16 -5.56 -2.53
CA ILE A 165 -12.06 -7.01 -2.83
C ILE A 165 -11.51 -7.77 -1.63
N LEU A 166 -10.39 -7.32 -1.05
CA LEU A 166 -9.78 -7.99 0.10
C LEU A 166 -10.66 -7.89 1.34
N TYR A 167 -11.28 -6.73 1.59
CA TYR A 167 -12.21 -6.55 2.70
C TYR A 167 -13.40 -7.50 2.62
N VAL A 168 -14.07 -7.55 1.47
CA VAL A 168 -15.22 -8.43 1.25
C VAL A 168 -14.82 -9.88 1.40
N TYR A 169 -13.70 -10.29 0.80
CA TYR A 169 -13.21 -11.66 0.91
C TYR A 169 -12.93 -12.05 2.36
N VAL A 170 -12.22 -11.22 3.12
CA VAL A 170 -11.90 -11.50 4.52
C VAL A 170 -13.18 -11.52 5.36
N LYS A 171 -14.08 -10.56 5.18
CA LYS A 171 -15.34 -10.52 5.92
C LYS A 171 -16.23 -11.75 5.66
N THR A 172 -16.21 -12.29 4.44
CA THR A 172 -17.01 -13.46 4.07
C THR A 172 -16.39 -14.78 4.51
N ASN A 173 -15.06 -14.90 4.53
CA ASN A 173 -14.39 -16.18 4.83
C ASN A 173 -13.85 -16.29 6.26
N TYR A 174 -13.70 -15.17 6.98
CA TYR A 174 -13.10 -15.11 8.32
C TYR A 174 -14.04 -14.41 9.30
N HIS A 175 -15.23 -14.99 9.50
CA HIS A 175 -16.26 -14.44 10.39
C HIS A 175 -15.82 -14.30 11.85
N PHE A 176 -14.76 -15.01 12.25
CA PHE A 176 -14.20 -14.97 13.60
C PHE A 176 -13.28 -13.79 13.85
N ILE A 177 -12.93 -12.98 12.82
CA ILE A 177 -12.04 -11.84 12.99
C ILE A 177 -12.74 -10.74 13.79
N CYS A 178 -12.18 -10.47 14.96
CA CYS A 178 -12.58 -9.39 15.85
C CYS A 178 -11.38 -8.46 16.08
N TYR A 179 -11.61 -7.15 15.94
CA TYR A 179 -10.57 -6.14 16.16
C TYR A 179 -10.62 -5.51 17.55
N ASP A 180 -11.58 -5.89 18.37
CA ASP A 180 -11.80 -5.37 19.72
C ASP A 180 -11.17 -6.34 20.77
N VAL A 181 -9.88 -6.62 20.58
CA VAL A 181 -9.08 -7.47 21.46
C VAL A 181 -7.73 -6.82 21.76
N GLU A 182 -7.15 -7.12 22.91
CA GLU A 182 -5.82 -6.63 23.26
C GLU A 182 -4.74 -7.22 22.33
N PRO A 183 -3.85 -6.38 21.76
CA PRO A 183 -2.79 -6.82 20.85
C PRO A 183 -1.73 -7.66 21.57
N ASP A 184 -1.24 -8.72 20.92
CA ASP A 184 -0.12 -9.53 21.39
C ASP A 184 1.15 -9.14 20.62
N TYR A 185 1.89 -8.13 21.12
CA TYR A 185 3.14 -7.68 20.51
C TYR A 185 4.27 -8.69 20.68
N GLY A 186 4.32 -9.43 21.80
CA GLY A 186 5.37 -10.40 22.09
C GLY A 186 5.38 -11.60 21.14
N ALA A 187 4.26 -11.89 20.48
CA ALA A 187 4.20 -12.93 19.47
C ALA A 187 5.00 -12.58 18.19
N MET A 188 5.27 -11.29 17.94
CA MET A 188 5.97 -10.80 16.75
C MET A 188 7.46 -10.52 17.00
N ASP A 189 7.94 -10.63 18.23
CA ASP A 189 9.33 -10.36 18.63
C ASP A 189 10.24 -11.61 18.54
N LYS A 190 9.75 -12.71 18.00
CA LYS A 190 10.46 -13.99 17.86
C LYS A 190 10.79 -14.22 16.38
#